data_80a0839515a0cb5032535def8c9e11fe
#
_entry.id   80a0839515a0cb5032535def8c9e11fe
#
_cell.length_a   1.000
_cell.length_b   1.000
_cell.length_c   1.000
_cell.angle_alpha   90.00
_cell.angle_beta   90.00
_cell.angle_gamma   90.00
#
_symmetry.space_group_name_H-M   'P 1'
#
loop_
_entity.id
_entity.type
_entity.pdbx_description
1 polymer ?
#
loop_
_entity_poly.entity_id
_entity_poly.type
_entity_poly.pdbx_seq_one_letter_code
_entity_poly.pdbx_strand_id
1 'polypeptide(L)'
;VTERAPLSRKLSAIAESATLKVDAKAKALKAEGKPVISYAAGEPDFATPQFIVDAAAEALADPASYRYTPAPGLPALREAIAAKTLRDSGLEVSPAQVIVTNGGKQSVYQAFQAVVNPGDEVLLPAPYWTTYPEAIRLADGTPVEVFAGADQEYKVTVEQLEAARTERTTVLVFVSPSNPTGSVYTAEETKAIGEWALEHGIWIVSDEIYQNLTYEGVKATSIVEAVPDVANQTILVNGVAKTYAMTGWRVGWMVGPADAIKVAGNLQSHLTSNVNNVAQKADDRRAQRPADRGRAVPRGVRPPPSADRVGAVEDRRPRGAEPARRVLRVPRRAGPARPHLGRRDADHIARARRPHPRPGRGRGRPRRGLRPVRLPPHVVRARRRPAPRGRAAPAAAVLRLTRLVASTR
;
A
#
# COMPACT_ATOMS: atom_id res chain seq x y z
N VAL A 1 -24.18 -15.10 31.82
CA VAL A 1 -22.98 -14.61 31.15
C VAL A 1 -23.43 -13.43 30.29
N THR A 2 -23.03 -12.21 30.62
CA THR A 2 -23.31 -11.04 29.80
C THR A 2 -22.56 -11.17 28.48
N GLU A 3 -23.26 -11.05 27.37
CA GLU A 3 -22.71 -11.12 26.04
C GLU A 3 -21.76 -9.92 25.83
N ARG A 4 -20.54 -10.17 25.30
CA ARG A 4 -19.57 -9.09 25.03
C ARG A 4 -20.08 -8.17 23.93
N ALA A 5 -19.67 -6.91 23.93
CA ALA A 5 -19.94 -5.98 22.84
C ALA A 5 -19.41 -6.51 21.49
N PRO A 6 -20.12 -6.24 20.37
CA PRO A 6 -19.70 -6.69 19.05
C PRO A 6 -18.37 -6.10 18.63
N LEU A 7 -17.62 -6.79 17.74
CA LEU A 7 -16.40 -6.30 17.13
C LEU A 7 -16.67 -5.09 16.20
N SER A 8 -15.63 -4.37 15.84
CA SER A 8 -15.69 -3.29 14.85
C SER A 8 -16.26 -3.81 13.53
N ARG A 9 -17.39 -3.24 13.08
CA ARG A 9 -18.01 -3.61 11.79
C ARG A 9 -17.08 -3.35 10.62
N LYS A 10 -16.36 -2.22 10.63
CA LYS A 10 -15.38 -1.84 9.60
C LYS A 10 -14.29 -2.89 9.47
N LEU A 11 -13.66 -3.27 10.59
CA LEU A 11 -12.56 -4.24 10.54
C LEU A 11 -13.04 -5.67 10.25
N SER A 12 -14.24 -6.02 10.66
CA SER A 12 -14.84 -7.33 10.36
C SER A 12 -15.19 -7.52 8.89
N ALA A 13 -15.31 -6.43 8.12
CA ALA A 13 -15.55 -6.45 6.68
C ALA A 13 -14.29 -6.58 5.84
N ILE A 14 -13.08 -6.42 6.44
CA ILE A 14 -11.82 -6.53 5.72
C ILE A 14 -11.52 -8.00 5.40
N ALA A 15 -11.28 -8.28 4.12
CA ALA A 15 -10.94 -9.61 3.66
C ALA A 15 -9.51 -10.01 4.06
N GLU A 16 -9.34 -11.30 4.40
CA GLU A 16 -8.00 -11.84 4.58
C GLU A 16 -7.23 -11.82 3.26
N SER A 17 -5.93 -11.49 3.32
CA SER A 17 -5.08 -11.41 2.13
C SER A 17 -5.07 -12.73 1.34
N ALA A 18 -5.61 -12.70 0.12
CA ALA A 18 -5.61 -13.86 -0.79
C ALA A 18 -4.19 -14.35 -1.08
N THR A 19 -3.23 -13.44 -1.23
CA THR A 19 -1.81 -13.77 -1.44
C THR A 19 -1.24 -14.57 -0.28
N LEU A 20 -1.51 -14.17 0.98
CA LEU A 20 -1.03 -14.89 2.16
C LEU A 20 -1.68 -16.27 2.29
N LYS A 21 -2.97 -16.41 1.97
CA LYS A 21 -3.67 -17.71 1.95
C LYS A 21 -3.04 -18.68 0.96
N VAL A 22 -2.78 -18.22 -0.27
CA VAL A 22 -2.17 -19.05 -1.31
C VAL A 22 -0.74 -19.44 -0.94
N ASP A 23 0.05 -18.51 -0.39
CA ASP A 23 1.41 -18.80 0.08
C ASP A 23 1.43 -19.82 1.23
N ALA A 24 0.57 -19.66 2.23
CA ALA A 24 0.41 -20.60 3.33
C ALA A 24 0.02 -22.01 2.82
N LYS A 25 -0.92 -22.08 1.86
CA LYS A 25 -1.32 -23.35 1.23
C LYS A 25 -0.17 -24.00 0.48
N ALA A 26 0.59 -23.22 -0.30
CA ALA A 26 1.74 -23.73 -1.03
C ALA A 26 2.83 -24.26 -0.08
N LYS A 27 3.12 -23.57 1.02
CA LYS A 27 4.05 -24.00 2.06
C LYS A 27 3.60 -25.29 2.74
N ALA A 28 2.32 -25.42 3.09
CA ALA A 28 1.74 -26.61 3.68
C ALA A 28 1.89 -27.81 2.75
N LEU A 29 1.53 -27.68 1.46
CA LEU A 29 1.66 -28.74 0.47
C LEU A 29 3.12 -29.17 0.24
N LYS A 30 4.08 -28.22 0.26
CA LYS A 30 5.51 -28.55 0.20
C LYS A 30 5.97 -29.32 1.42
N ALA A 31 5.49 -28.97 2.62
CA ALA A 31 5.80 -29.69 3.86
C ALA A 31 5.26 -31.12 3.84
N GLU A 32 4.17 -31.38 3.11
CA GLU A 32 3.63 -32.71 2.85
C GLU A 32 4.42 -33.49 1.76
N GLY A 33 5.54 -32.95 1.25
CA GLY A 33 6.35 -33.58 0.20
C GLY A 33 5.77 -33.48 -1.21
N LYS A 34 4.73 -32.67 -1.43
CA LYS A 34 4.13 -32.51 -2.76
C LYS A 34 4.99 -31.60 -3.65
N PRO A 35 5.14 -31.90 -4.97
CA PRO A 35 5.89 -31.07 -5.91
C PRO A 35 5.07 -29.82 -6.24
N VAL A 36 5.24 -28.73 -5.50
CA VAL A 36 4.52 -27.46 -5.67
C VAL A 36 5.45 -26.38 -6.17
N ILE A 37 5.09 -25.76 -7.31
CA ILE A 37 5.67 -24.50 -7.78
C ILE A 37 4.74 -23.38 -7.30
N SER A 38 5.26 -22.45 -6.49
CA SER A 38 4.47 -21.35 -5.94
C SER A 38 4.68 -20.07 -6.74
N TYR A 39 3.58 -19.46 -7.15
CA TYR A 39 3.52 -18.12 -7.75
C TYR A 39 2.76 -17.13 -6.84
N ALA A 40 2.66 -17.44 -5.54
CA ALA A 40 1.81 -16.70 -4.61
C ALA A 40 2.43 -15.39 -4.12
N ALA A 41 3.72 -15.40 -3.76
CA ALA A 41 4.44 -14.25 -3.23
C ALA A 41 5.56 -13.84 -4.18
N GLY A 42 5.53 -12.59 -4.61
CA GLY A 42 6.61 -11.99 -5.41
C GLY A 42 7.69 -11.40 -4.53
N GLU A 43 8.75 -12.15 -4.26
CA GLU A 43 9.95 -11.66 -3.60
C GLU A 43 11.15 -11.75 -4.57
N PRO A 44 12.09 -10.76 -4.53
CA PRO A 44 13.35 -10.93 -5.22
C PRO A 44 14.07 -12.17 -4.69
N ASP A 45 14.59 -12.99 -5.59
CA ASP A 45 15.33 -14.23 -5.28
C ASP A 45 16.82 -13.97 -4.99
N PHE A 46 17.19 -12.74 -4.72
CA PHE A 46 18.52 -12.28 -4.35
C PHE A 46 18.59 -11.93 -2.87
N ALA A 47 19.77 -12.12 -2.29
CA ALA A 47 20.05 -11.58 -0.96
C ALA A 47 20.15 -10.04 -1.00
N THR A 48 19.81 -9.40 0.10
CA THR A 48 20.11 -7.97 0.31
C THR A 48 21.61 -7.74 0.08
N PRO A 49 22.01 -6.70 -0.69
CA PRO A 49 23.42 -6.39 -0.96
C PRO A 49 24.25 -6.25 0.32
N GLN A 50 25.45 -6.84 0.35
CA GLN A 50 26.28 -6.95 1.55
C GLN A 50 26.56 -5.58 2.21
N PHE A 51 26.84 -4.54 1.43
CA PHE A 51 27.10 -3.21 1.99
C PHE A 51 25.91 -2.61 2.79
N ILE A 52 24.66 -3.04 2.52
CA ILE A 52 23.47 -2.67 3.31
C ILE A 52 23.47 -3.45 4.63
N VAL A 53 23.82 -4.73 4.57
CA VAL A 53 23.95 -5.60 5.75
C VAL A 53 25.03 -5.06 6.67
N ASP A 54 26.18 -4.66 6.11
CA ASP A 54 27.31 -4.08 6.87
C ASP A 54 26.90 -2.76 7.54
N ALA A 55 26.19 -1.89 6.82
CA ALA A 55 25.68 -0.63 7.37
C ALA A 55 24.67 -0.87 8.52
N ALA A 56 23.85 -1.91 8.41
CA ALA A 56 22.96 -2.30 9.52
C ALA A 56 23.74 -2.82 10.73
N ALA A 57 24.79 -3.61 10.51
CA ALA A 57 25.65 -4.10 11.60
C ALA A 57 26.33 -2.93 12.34
N GLU A 58 26.84 -1.94 11.61
CA GLU A 58 27.37 -0.71 12.21
C GLU A 58 26.31 0.06 12.99
N ALA A 59 25.08 0.18 12.42
CA ALA A 59 23.97 0.85 13.08
C ALA A 59 23.53 0.13 14.38
N LEU A 60 23.64 -1.20 14.42
CA LEU A 60 23.40 -1.98 15.63
C LEU A 60 24.41 -1.71 16.75
N ALA A 61 25.64 -1.32 16.42
CA ALA A 61 26.66 -0.95 17.40
C ALA A 61 26.50 0.48 17.94
N ASP A 62 25.65 1.30 17.31
CA ASP A 62 25.40 2.68 17.73
C ASP A 62 24.23 2.76 18.73
N PRO A 63 24.47 3.13 20.02
CA PRO A 63 23.40 3.25 21.02
C PRO A 63 22.31 4.26 20.66
N ALA A 64 22.55 5.22 19.77
CA ALA A 64 21.53 6.16 19.28
C ALA A 64 20.43 5.44 18.49
N SER A 65 20.73 4.28 17.90
CA SER A 65 19.76 3.46 17.16
C SER A 65 18.69 2.82 18.06
N TYR A 66 18.89 2.76 19.38
CA TYR A 66 17.95 2.14 20.32
C TYR A 66 16.91 3.10 20.88
N ARG A 67 16.93 4.36 20.45
CA ARG A 67 16.06 5.40 20.98
C ARG A 67 15.01 5.83 19.94
N TYR A 68 13.95 6.47 20.41
CA TYR A 68 12.99 7.10 19.52
C TYR A 68 13.65 8.18 18.64
N THR A 69 13.22 8.23 17.39
CA THR A 69 13.61 9.24 16.41
C THR A 69 12.37 9.95 15.87
N PRO A 70 12.48 11.00 15.04
CA PRO A 70 11.32 11.67 14.47
C PRO A 70 10.40 10.69 13.73
N ALA A 71 9.09 10.76 14.01
CA ALA A 71 8.10 9.89 13.38
C ALA A 71 8.15 9.88 11.84
N PRO A 72 8.36 11.00 11.13
CA PRO A 72 8.48 11.00 9.66
C PRO A 72 9.74 10.34 9.12
N GLY A 73 10.66 9.92 9.97
CA GLY A 73 11.93 9.29 9.59
C GLY A 73 13.16 10.13 9.91
N LEU A 74 14.33 9.50 9.82
CA LEU A 74 15.62 10.16 10.04
C LEU A 74 15.81 11.28 9.02
N PRO A 75 16.30 12.47 9.44
CA PRO A 75 16.53 13.61 8.52
C PRO A 75 17.39 13.24 7.33
N ALA A 76 18.53 12.57 7.57
CA ALA A 76 19.45 12.18 6.51
C ALA A 76 18.78 11.25 5.47
N LEU A 77 17.96 10.28 5.91
CA LEU A 77 17.22 9.41 4.99
C LEU A 77 16.17 10.18 4.18
N ARG A 78 15.48 11.15 4.80
CA ARG A 78 14.50 11.98 4.09
C ARG A 78 15.16 12.87 3.03
N GLU A 79 16.33 13.44 3.34
CA GLU A 79 17.17 14.20 2.37
C GLU A 79 17.60 13.29 1.22
N ALA A 80 18.05 12.08 1.53
CA ALA A 80 18.46 11.10 0.53
C ALA A 80 17.30 10.64 -0.37
N ILE A 81 16.09 10.48 0.19
CA ILE A 81 14.88 10.17 -0.59
C ILE A 81 14.50 11.36 -1.48
N ALA A 82 14.59 12.61 -1.00
CA ALA A 82 14.35 13.80 -1.81
C ALA A 82 15.30 13.87 -3.00
N ALA A 83 16.60 13.65 -2.77
CA ALA A 83 17.62 13.60 -3.84
C ALA A 83 17.37 12.44 -4.83
N LYS A 84 16.90 11.27 -4.34
CA LYS A 84 16.50 10.14 -5.19
C LYS A 84 15.30 10.52 -6.06
N THR A 85 14.31 11.16 -5.49
CA THR A 85 13.09 11.58 -6.20
C THR A 85 13.43 12.53 -7.34
N LEU A 86 14.27 13.53 -7.08
CA LEU A 86 14.76 14.43 -8.13
C LEU A 86 15.49 13.66 -9.25
N ARG A 87 16.39 12.75 -8.89
CA ARG A 87 17.17 11.98 -9.87
C ARG A 87 16.34 11.04 -10.72
N ASP A 88 15.36 10.36 -10.11
CA ASP A 88 14.64 9.24 -10.74
C ASP A 88 13.32 9.66 -11.37
N SER A 89 12.68 10.74 -10.88
CA SER A 89 11.37 11.22 -11.32
C SER A 89 11.36 12.69 -11.75
N GLY A 90 12.51 13.39 -11.69
CA GLY A 90 12.61 14.81 -12.05
C GLY A 90 11.91 15.77 -11.09
N LEU A 91 11.28 15.26 -10.02
CA LEU A 91 10.53 16.07 -9.06
C LEU A 91 11.44 16.57 -7.93
N GLU A 92 11.60 17.88 -7.84
CA GLU A 92 12.29 18.52 -6.72
C GLU A 92 11.35 18.65 -5.52
N VAL A 93 11.75 18.08 -4.38
CA VAL A 93 11.00 18.14 -3.13
C VAL A 93 11.92 18.44 -1.95
N SER A 94 11.37 19.11 -0.96
CA SER A 94 12.06 19.28 0.33
C SER A 94 11.94 18.01 1.18
N PRO A 95 12.85 17.76 2.12
CA PRO A 95 12.72 16.66 3.08
C PRO A 95 11.41 16.72 3.90
N ALA A 96 10.78 17.89 4.04
CA ALA A 96 9.48 18.04 4.72
C ALA A 96 8.33 17.35 3.96
N GLN A 97 8.50 17.12 2.66
CA GLN A 97 7.56 16.44 1.78
C GLN A 97 7.77 14.93 1.70
N VAL A 98 8.56 14.36 2.62
CA VAL A 98 8.89 12.93 2.67
C VAL A 98 8.50 12.35 4.01
N ILE A 99 7.84 11.18 4.02
CA ILE A 99 7.64 10.33 5.20
C ILE A 99 8.21 8.96 4.93
N VAL A 100 9.06 8.47 5.82
CA VAL A 100 9.54 7.09 5.86
C VAL A 100 8.53 6.23 6.60
N THR A 101 8.19 5.07 6.06
CA THR A 101 7.13 4.18 6.56
C THR A 101 7.63 2.73 6.73
N ASN A 102 6.88 1.89 7.45
CA ASN A 102 7.19 0.46 7.61
C ASN A 102 6.87 -0.34 6.32
N GLY A 103 7.59 0.01 5.23
CA GLY A 103 7.42 -0.51 3.88
C GLY A 103 6.29 0.17 3.11
N GLY A 104 6.29 0.03 1.78
CA GLY A 104 5.32 0.66 0.88
C GLY A 104 3.85 0.37 1.22
N LYS A 105 3.54 -0.76 1.86
CA LYS A 105 2.17 -1.06 2.30
C LYS A 105 1.62 -0.02 3.28
N GLN A 106 2.43 0.45 4.23
CA GLN A 106 2.02 1.52 5.12
C GLN A 106 1.90 2.84 4.37
N SER A 107 2.79 3.12 3.41
CA SER A 107 2.69 4.31 2.55
C SER A 107 1.35 4.35 1.80
N VAL A 108 0.96 3.25 1.16
CA VAL A 108 -0.32 3.12 0.45
C VAL A 108 -1.51 3.37 1.39
N TYR A 109 -1.51 2.73 2.56
CA TYR A 109 -2.56 2.94 3.56
C TYR A 109 -2.66 4.41 3.98
N GLN A 110 -1.53 5.03 4.31
CA GLN A 110 -1.48 6.42 4.75
C GLN A 110 -1.81 7.41 3.64
N ALA A 111 -1.46 7.10 2.38
CA ALA A 111 -1.83 7.92 1.23
C ALA A 111 -3.34 8.04 1.12
N PHE A 112 -4.08 6.91 1.14
CA PHE A 112 -5.54 6.95 1.11
C PHE A 112 -6.13 7.65 2.33
N GLN A 113 -5.60 7.40 3.54
CA GLN A 113 -6.05 8.10 4.76
C GLN A 113 -5.86 9.62 4.67
N ALA A 114 -4.92 10.09 3.88
CA ALA A 114 -4.65 11.53 3.74
C ALA A 114 -5.56 12.22 2.72
N VAL A 115 -6.07 11.51 1.69
CA VAL A 115 -6.76 12.13 0.54
C VAL A 115 -8.17 11.62 0.29
N VAL A 116 -8.62 10.56 0.98
CA VAL A 116 -9.97 9.98 0.81
C VAL A 116 -10.85 10.38 1.97
N ASN A 117 -12.07 10.83 1.67
CA ASN A 117 -13.13 11.11 2.64
C ASN A 117 -14.25 10.07 2.54
N PRO A 118 -15.10 9.93 3.57
CA PRO A 118 -16.26 9.06 3.50
C PRO A 118 -17.19 9.40 2.33
N GLY A 119 -17.43 8.41 1.46
CA GLY A 119 -18.26 8.56 0.27
C GLY A 119 -17.49 8.84 -1.02
N ASP A 120 -16.20 9.15 -0.95
CA ASP A 120 -15.34 9.29 -2.11
C ASP A 120 -15.20 7.98 -2.88
N GLU A 121 -15.07 8.08 -4.18
CA GLU A 121 -14.76 6.98 -5.08
C GLU A 121 -13.31 7.04 -5.53
N VAL A 122 -12.65 5.88 -5.51
CA VAL A 122 -11.26 5.71 -5.93
C VAL A 122 -11.21 4.81 -7.14
N LEU A 123 -10.80 5.35 -8.30
CA LEU A 123 -10.60 4.54 -9.51
C LEU A 123 -9.42 3.60 -9.30
N LEU A 124 -9.66 2.32 -9.53
CA LEU A 124 -8.72 1.24 -9.31
C LEU A 124 -8.55 0.41 -10.57
N PRO A 125 -7.53 0.69 -11.41
CA PRO A 125 -7.19 -0.15 -12.55
C PRO A 125 -6.99 -1.62 -12.15
N ALA A 126 -7.66 -2.52 -12.83
CA ALA A 126 -7.64 -3.96 -12.57
C ALA A 126 -7.06 -4.72 -13.78
N PRO A 127 -6.24 -5.78 -13.56
CA PRO A 127 -5.90 -6.44 -12.29
C PRO A 127 -4.96 -5.62 -11.38
N TYR A 128 -5.15 -5.72 -10.07
CA TYR A 128 -4.43 -4.93 -9.08
C TYR A 128 -3.91 -5.78 -7.90
N TRP A 129 -3.01 -5.21 -7.11
CA TRP A 129 -2.59 -5.78 -5.85
C TRP A 129 -3.72 -5.73 -4.81
N THR A 130 -4.03 -6.88 -4.22
CA THR A 130 -5.18 -7.09 -3.34
C THR A 130 -5.22 -6.21 -2.08
N THR A 131 -4.18 -5.43 -1.81
CA THR A 131 -4.15 -4.49 -0.69
C THR A 131 -4.89 -3.19 -1.00
N TYR A 132 -4.93 -2.74 -2.26
CA TYR A 132 -5.53 -1.44 -2.59
C TYR A 132 -7.00 -1.34 -2.19
N PRO A 133 -7.90 -2.25 -2.60
CA PRO A 133 -9.31 -2.12 -2.24
C PRO A 133 -9.54 -2.13 -0.73
N GLU A 134 -8.77 -2.91 0.02
CA GLU A 134 -8.91 -2.94 1.47
C GLU A 134 -8.39 -1.64 2.13
N ALA A 135 -7.30 -1.08 1.63
CA ALA A 135 -6.78 0.20 2.12
C ALA A 135 -7.73 1.38 1.81
N ILE A 136 -8.39 1.37 0.63
CA ILE A 136 -9.43 2.33 0.25
C ILE A 136 -10.63 2.22 1.20
N ARG A 137 -11.15 1.00 1.44
CA ARG A 137 -12.26 0.77 2.38
C ARG A 137 -11.91 1.17 3.82
N LEU A 138 -10.66 0.98 4.24
CA LEU A 138 -10.20 1.43 5.54
C LEU A 138 -10.16 2.96 5.66
N ALA A 139 -10.03 3.67 4.54
CA ALA A 139 -10.14 5.13 4.46
C ALA A 139 -11.59 5.61 4.25
N ASP A 140 -12.59 4.73 4.37
CA ASP A 140 -14.01 4.99 4.13
C ASP A 140 -14.38 5.35 2.68
N GLY A 141 -13.46 5.10 1.74
CA GLY A 141 -13.69 5.25 0.31
C GLY A 141 -14.29 4.00 -0.34
N THR A 142 -14.81 4.18 -1.55
CA THR A 142 -15.35 3.12 -2.40
C THR A 142 -14.39 2.82 -3.54
N PRO A 143 -13.79 1.61 -3.64
CA PRO A 143 -13.00 1.26 -4.81
C PRO A 143 -13.91 1.03 -6.01
N VAL A 144 -13.63 1.71 -7.13
CA VAL A 144 -14.30 1.57 -8.42
C VAL A 144 -13.33 0.90 -9.38
N GLU A 145 -13.59 -0.36 -9.70
CA GLU A 145 -12.70 -1.17 -10.54
C GLU A 145 -12.84 -0.78 -12.00
N VAL A 146 -11.71 -0.48 -12.66
CA VAL A 146 -11.63 -0.25 -14.11
C VAL A 146 -10.81 -1.38 -14.72
N PHE A 147 -11.48 -2.30 -15.41
CA PHE A 147 -10.84 -3.52 -15.91
C PHE A 147 -10.21 -3.30 -17.28
N ALA A 148 -8.96 -3.79 -17.44
CA ALA A 148 -8.29 -3.95 -18.72
C ALA A 148 -7.85 -5.41 -18.91
N GLY A 149 -8.16 -6.01 -20.04
CA GLY A 149 -7.84 -7.40 -20.37
C GLY A 149 -6.43 -7.58 -20.94
N ALA A 150 -6.10 -8.82 -21.26
CA ALA A 150 -4.83 -9.15 -21.91
C ALA A 150 -4.68 -8.56 -23.30
N ASP A 151 -5.77 -8.35 -24.01
CA ASP A 151 -5.87 -7.67 -25.29
C ASP A 151 -5.47 -6.20 -25.24
N GLN A 152 -5.52 -5.58 -24.05
CA GLN A 152 -5.07 -4.23 -23.74
C GLN A 152 -3.77 -4.22 -22.92
N GLU A 153 -3.03 -5.33 -22.89
CA GLU A 153 -1.83 -5.50 -22.06
C GLU A 153 -2.07 -5.18 -20.57
N TYR A 154 -3.32 -5.33 -20.10
CA TYR A 154 -3.76 -4.99 -18.74
C TYR A 154 -3.56 -3.51 -18.37
N LYS A 155 -3.57 -2.61 -19.34
CA LYS A 155 -3.43 -1.17 -19.18
C LYS A 155 -4.77 -0.49 -19.47
N VAL A 156 -5.28 0.29 -18.51
CA VAL A 156 -6.50 1.07 -18.73
C VAL A 156 -6.21 2.30 -19.58
N THR A 157 -7.19 2.71 -20.38
CA THR A 157 -7.11 3.95 -21.18
C THR A 157 -7.81 5.11 -20.48
N VAL A 158 -7.58 6.33 -20.96
CA VAL A 158 -8.27 7.54 -20.48
C VAL A 158 -9.77 7.44 -20.67
N GLU A 159 -10.23 6.86 -21.81
CA GLU A 159 -11.65 6.68 -22.10
C GLU A 159 -12.32 5.74 -21.10
N GLN A 160 -11.63 4.70 -20.66
CA GLN A 160 -12.13 3.78 -19.62
C GLN A 160 -12.19 4.47 -18.25
N LEU A 161 -11.20 5.29 -17.92
CA LEU A 161 -11.18 6.08 -16.68
C LEU A 161 -12.34 7.09 -16.68
N GLU A 162 -12.53 7.83 -17.78
CA GLU A 162 -13.63 8.79 -17.92
C GLU A 162 -14.99 8.11 -17.85
N ALA A 163 -15.16 6.97 -18.50
CA ALA A 163 -16.42 6.21 -18.45
C ALA A 163 -16.77 5.71 -17.04
N ALA A 164 -15.76 5.49 -16.17
CA ALA A 164 -15.95 5.04 -14.80
C ALA A 164 -16.03 6.21 -13.79
N ARG A 165 -15.66 7.43 -14.19
CA ARG A 165 -15.65 8.62 -13.36
C ARG A 165 -17.07 9.08 -13.03
N THR A 166 -17.27 9.50 -11.78
CA THR A 166 -18.48 10.20 -11.31
C THR A 166 -18.09 11.48 -10.58
N GLU A 167 -19.06 12.26 -10.13
CA GLU A 167 -18.82 13.45 -9.29
C GLU A 167 -18.17 13.11 -7.93
N ARG A 168 -18.23 11.85 -7.50
CA ARG A 168 -17.59 11.38 -6.27
C ARG A 168 -16.18 10.85 -6.47
N THR A 169 -15.72 10.78 -7.70
CA THR A 169 -14.36 10.30 -8.01
C THR A 169 -13.34 11.36 -7.63
N THR A 170 -12.53 11.06 -6.63
CA THR A 170 -11.51 11.99 -6.09
C THR A 170 -10.10 11.47 -6.19
N VAL A 171 -9.90 10.15 -6.38
CA VAL A 171 -8.56 9.54 -6.41
C VAL A 171 -8.45 8.51 -7.52
N LEU A 172 -7.29 8.47 -8.16
CA LEU A 172 -6.83 7.41 -9.08
C LEU A 172 -5.65 6.65 -8.45
N VAL A 173 -5.69 5.31 -8.48
CA VAL A 173 -4.52 4.48 -8.21
C VAL A 173 -3.76 4.24 -9.50
N PHE A 174 -2.52 4.71 -9.59
CA PHE A 174 -1.66 4.49 -10.75
C PHE A 174 -0.45 3.63 -10.37
N VAL A 175 -0.24 2.52 -11.08
CA VAL A 175 0.83 1.55 -10.75
C VAL A 175 1.57 1.14 -12.02
N SER A 176 2.82 1.57 -12.14
CA SER A 176 3.67 1.24 -13.29
C SER A 176 5.15 1.13 -12.86
N PRO A 177 5.76 -0.07 -13.02
CA PRO A 177 5.21 -1.36 -13.45
C PRO A 177 4.17 -1.92 -12.49
N SER A 178 3.16 -2.61 -13.05
CA SER A 178 2.00 -3.10 -12.30
C SER A 178 2.27 -4.41 -11.56
N ASN A 179 1.64 -4.58 -10.43
CA ASN A 179 1.48 -5.85 -9.73
C ASN A 179 -0.02 -6.23 -9.75
N PRO A 180 -0.44 -7.36 -10.38
CA PRO A 180 0.36 -8.57 -10.62
C PRO A 180 0.90 -8.75 -12.06
N THR A 181 0.54 -7.90 -13.01
CA THR A 181 0.71 -8.18 -14.45
C THR A 181 2.13 -7.97 -14.97
N GLY A 182 2.91 -7.09 -14.32
CA GLY A 182 4.22 -6.65 -14.82
C GLY A 182 4.13 -5.63 -15.96
N SER A 183 2.93 -5.23 -16.37
CA SER A 183 2.71 -4.26 -17.44
C SER A 183 3.31 -2.91 -17.08
N VAL A 184 3.88 -2.24 -18.06
CA VAL A 184 4.49 -0.92 -17.93
C VAL A 184 3.79 0.02 -18.90
N TYR A 185 3.24 1.11 -18.39
CA TYR A 185 2.70 2.18 -19.22
C TYR A 185 3.82 2.90 -19.96
N THR A 186 3.61 3.23 -21.23
CA THR A 186 4.54 4.08 -21.99
C THR A 186 4.57 5.50 -21.43
N ALA A 187 5.53 6.31 -21.87
CA ALA A 187 5.57 7.72 -21.48
C ALA A 187 4.33 8.49 -21.96
N GLU A 188 3.84 8.18 -23.16
CA GLU A 188 2.66 8.77 -23.76
C GLU A 188 1.39 8.38 -23.01
N GLU A 189 1.21 7.09 -22.69
CA GLU A 189 0.08 6.61 -21.90
C GLU A 189 0.08 7.22 -20.50
N THR A 190 1.26 7.27 -19.85
CA THR A 190 1.44 7.89 -18.53
C THR A 190 1.08 9.38 -18.58
N LYS A 191 1.53 10.09 -19.63
CA LYS A 191 1.23 11.50 -19.85
C LYS A 191 -0.27 11.72 -20.01
N ALA A 192 -0.93 10.97 -20.89
CA ALA A 192 -2.38 11.11 -21.13
C ALA A 192 -3.20 10.91 -19.84
N ILE A 193 -2.85 9.91 -19.04
CA ILE A 193 -3.52 9.66 -17.75
C ILE A 193 -3.26 10.80 -16.75
N GLY A 194 -2.02 11.32 -16.70
CA GLY A 194 -1.65 12.42 -15.81
C GLY A 194 -2.37 13.73 -16.19
N GLU A 195 -2.44 14.06 -17.49
CA GLU A 195 -3.15 15.23 -17.99
C GLU A 195 -4.65 15.14 -17.71
N TRP A 196 -5.26 13.96 -17.92
CA TRP A 196 -6.66 13.72 -17.61
C TRP A 196 -6.94 13.90 -16.10
N ALA A 197 -6.09 13.34 -15.24
CA ALA A 197 -6.26 13.49 -13.80
C ALA A 197 -6.08 14.94 -13.33
N LEU A 198 -5.16 15.69 -13.96
CA LEU A 198 -4.94 17.10 -13.69
C LEU A 198 -6.18 17.94 -14.07
N GLU A 199 -6.74 17.71 -15.27
CA GLU A 199 -7.95 18.39 -15.76
C GLU A 199 -9.14 18.23 -14.81
N HIS A 200 -9.29 17.05 -14.21
CA HIS A 200 -10.41 16.74 -13.32
C HIS A 200 -10.12 16.98 -11.83
N GLY A 201 -8.92 17.46 -11.46
CA GLY A 201 -8.55 17.70 -10.07
C GLY A 201 -8.49 16.43 -9.23
N ILE A 202 -8.22 15.27 -9.85
CA ILE A 202 -8.20 13.95 -9.22
C ILE A 202 -6.83 13.70 -8.59
N TRP A 203 -6.79 13.34 -7.31
CA TRP A 203 -5.58 12.88 -6.66
C TRP A 203 -5.02 11.61 -7.29
N ILE A 204 -3.71 11.51 -7.40
CA ILE A 204 -3.04 10.29 -7.86
C ILE A 204 -2.24 9.67 -6.72
N VAL A 205 -2.56 8.42 -6.38
CA VAL A 205 -1.67 7.58 -5.57
C VAL A 205 -0.85 6.74 -6.54
N SER A 206 0.39 7.17 -6.80
CA SER A 206 1.30 6.51 -7.73
C SER A 206 2.21 5.56 -6.98
N ASP A 207 2.01 4.25 -7.16
CA ASP A 207 2.89 3.22 -6.57
C ASP A 207 3.99 2.84 -7.56
N GLU A 208 5.20 3.33 -7.27
CA GLU A 208 6.40 3.18 -8.10
C GLU A 208 7.40 2.17 -7.51
N ILE A 209 6.96 1.27 -6.63
CA ILE A 209 7.84 0.31 -5.94
C ILE A 209 8.64 -0.58 -6.90
N TYR A 210 8.15 -0.76 -8.13
CA TYR A 210 8.78 -1.57 -9.18
C TYR A 210 9.50 -0.74 -10.26
N GLN A 211 9.62 0.59 -10.13
CA GLN A 211 10.17 1.49 -11.17
C GLN A 211 11.54 1.06 -11.74
N ASN A 212 12.36 0.36 -10.93
CA ASN A 212 13.69 -0.12 -11.33
C ASN A 212 13.71 -1.62 -11.70
N LEU A 213 12.56 -2.28 -11.76
CA LEU A 213 12.42 -3.69 -12.14
C LEU A 213 11.72 -3.80 -13.48
N THR A 214 12.36 -3.26 -14.50
CA THR A 214 11.96 -3.35 -15.91
C THR A 214 12.96 -4.20 -16.67
N TYR A 215 12.51 -4.83 -17.75
CA TYR A 215 13.29 -5.74 -18.56
C TYR A 215 13.35 -5.26 -20.02
N GLU A 216 14.25 -5.83 -20.80
CA GLU A 216 14.36 -5.61 -22.26
C GLU A 216 14.50 -4.14 -22.67
N GLY A 217 15.09 -3.31 -21.81
CA GLY A 217 15.32 -1.88 -22.09
C GLY A 217 14.11 -0.97 -21.88
N VAL A 218 12.96 -1.52 -21.42
CA VAL A 218 11.79 -0.72 -21.08
C VAL A 218 12.12 0.21 -19.90
N LYS A 219 11.74 1.49 -20.00
CA LYS A 219 11.83 2.48 -18.92
C LYS A 219 10.45 2.72 -18.35
N ALA A 220 10.27 2.55 -17.04
CA ALA A 220 9.10 3.06 -16.35
C ALA A 220 9.22 4.57 -16.18
N THR A 221 8.22 5.31 -16.65
CA THR A 221 8.16 6.77 -16.53
C THR A 221 7.29 7.12 -15.33
N SER A 222 7.81 7.96 -14.41
CA SER A 222 7.01 8.49 -13.32
C SER A 222 5.93 9.42 -13.85
N ILE A 223 4.74 9.42 -13.23
CA ILE A 223 3.64 10.28 -13.67
C ILE A 223 3.98 11.77 -13.49
N VAL A 224 4.76 12.11 -12.48
CA VAL A 224 5.25 13.48 -12.26
C VAL A 224 6.42 13.87 -13.18
N GLU A 225 7.14 12.89 -13.78
CA GLU A 225 8.11 13.12 -14.86
C GLU A 225 7.34 13.43 -16.16
N ALA A 226 6.27 12.68 -16.43
CA ALA A 226 5.48 12.85 -17.64
C ALA A 226 4.62 14.12 -17.63
N VAL A 227 4.09 14.52 -16.48
CA VAL A 227 3.23 15.70 -16.26
C VAL A 227 3.67 16.40 -14.96
N PRO A 228 4.64 17.33 -14.99
CA PRO A 228 5.13 18.00 -13.78
C PRO A 228 4.03 18.72 -12.98
N ASP A 229 3.02 19.28 -13.65
CA ASP A 229 1.95 20.05 -13.03
C ASP A 229 1.05 19.20 -12.12
N VAL A 230 1.01 17.87 -12.33
CA VAL A 230 0.21 16.97 -11.48
C VAL A 230 0.83 16.72 -10.10
N ALA A 231 2.06 17.19 -9.87
CA ALA A 231 2.79 16.95 -8.62
C ALA A 231 2.03 17.46 -7.37
N ASN A 232 1.24 18.54 -7.50
CA ASN A 232 0.45 19.10 -6.40
C ASN A 232 -0.78 18.26 -6.01
N GLN A 233 -1.11 17.22 -6.77
CA GLN A 233 -2.19 16.27 -6.50
C GLN A 233 -1.71 14.83 -6.61
N THR A 234 -0.39 14.58 -6.43
CA THR A 234 0.20 13.24 -6.51
C THR A 234 0.91 12.88 -5.21
N ILE A 235 0.64 11.66 -4.73
CA ILE A 235 1.42 11.02 -3.68
C ILE A 235 2.18 9.86 -4.32
N LEU A 236 3.51 10.00 -4.41
CA LEU A 236 4.41 8.92 -4.84
C LEU A 236 4.65 7.96 -3.68
N VAL A 237 4.45 6.67 -3.93
CA VAL A 237 4.77 5.59 -3.00
C VAL A 237 5.93 4.79 -3.55
N ASN A 238 6.95 4.55 -2.74
CA ASN A 238 8.10 3.75 -3.14
C ASN A 238 8.75 3.08 -1.90
N GLY A 239 9.88 2.39 -2.09
CA GLY A 239 10.61 1.75 -1.00
C GLY A 239 11.76 0.89 -1.48
N VAL A 240 12.43 0.27 -0.52
CA VAL A 240 13.63 -0.55 -0.77
C VAL A 240 13.31 -2.01 -1.06
N ALA A 241 12.09 -2.44 -0.77
CA ALA A 241 11.72 -3.87 -0.71
C ALA A 241 12.04 -4.63 -2.00
N LYS A 242 11.78 -4.01 -3.17
CA LYS A 242 11.88 -4.67 -4.48
C LYS A 242 13.21 -4.40 -5.15
N THR A 243 13.55 -3.15 -5.38
CA THR A 243 14.80 -2.74 -6.06
C THR A 243 16.05 -3.30 -5.35
N TYR A 244 15.97 -3.54 -4.05
CA TYR A 244 17.14 -3.86 -3.24
C TYR A 244 17.06 -5.20 -2.48
N ALA A 245 16.05 -6.01 -2.83
CA ALA A 245 15.82 -7.30 -2.16
C ALA A 245 15.75 -7.15 -0.63
N MET A 246 15.00 -6.15 -0.17
CA MET A 246 14.86 -5.78 1.24
C MET A 246 13.43 -5.96 1.76
N THR A 247 12.71 -6.98 1.32
CA THR A 247 11.30 -7.18 1.69
C THR A 247 11.09 -7.30 3.20
N GLY A 248 11.99 -7.96 3.91
CA GLY A 248 11.97 -8.16 5.36
C GLY A 248 12.40 -6.94 6.18
N TRP A 249 13.09 -5.96 5.60
CA TRP A 249 13.61 -4.79 6.30
C TRP A 249 12.53 -3.76 6.64
N ARG A 250 11.42 -3.78 5.92
CA ARG A 250 10.25 -2.94 6.18
C ARG A 250 10.56 -1.45 6.11
N VAL A 251 11.22 -0.98 5.06
CA VAL A 251 11.43 0.44 4.77
C VAL A 251 10.77 0.81 3.44
N GLY A 252 9.92 1.81 3.49
CA GLY A 252 9.28 2.46 2.35
C GLY A 252 9.11 3.93 2.65
N TRP A 253 8.54 4.67 1.72
CA TRP A 253 8.26 6.09 1.89
C TRP A 253 7.13 6.55 1.00
N MET A 254 6.57 7.69 1.34
CA MET A 254 5.70 8.47 0.49
C MET A 254 6.25 9.89 0.34
N VAL A 255 6.05 10.46 -0.84
CA VAL A 255 6.44 11.82 -1.21
C VAL A 255 5.23 12.51 -1.84
N GLY A 256 4.97 13.75 -1.49
CA GLY A 256 3.82 14.49 -2.04
C GLY A 256 3.72 15.92 -1.54
N PRO A 257 2.59 16.59 -1.76
CA PRO A 257 2.34 17.93 -1.28
C PRO A 257 2.51 18.06 0.24
N ALA A 258 3.04 19.20 0.70
CA ALA A 258 3.45 19.37 2.08
C ALA A 258 2.29 19.25 3.09
N ASP A 259 1.09 19.64 2.70
CA ASP A 259 -0.14 19.51 3.50
C ASP A 259 -0.59 18.04 3.64
N ALA A 260 -0.63 17.29 2.54
CA ALA A 260 -0.94 15.86 2.55
C ALA A 260 0.08 15.07 3.38
N ILE A 261 1.37 15.38 3.21
CA ILE A 261 2.45 14.76 3.98
C ILE A 261 2.36 15.12 5.47
N LYS A 262 1.96 16.33 5.81
CA LYS A 262 1.76 16.76 7.20
C LYS A 262 0.64 15.97 7.87
N VAL A 263 -0.52 15.81 7.23
CA VAL A 263 -1.63 15.04 7.84
C VAL A 263 -1.31 13.56 7.95
N ALA A 264 -0.63 12.98 6.95
CA ALA A 264 -0.14 11.61 7.01
C ALA A 264 0.90 11.42 8.14
N GLY A 265 1.78 12.41 8.36
CA GLY A 265 2.75 12.42 9.46
C GLY A 265 2.08 12.47 10.84
N ASN A 266 1.00 13.24 10.99
CA ASN A 266 0.20 13.25 12.20
C ASN A 266 -0.39 11.86 12.47
N LEU A 267 -0.98 11.22 11.46
CA LEU A 267 -1.47 9.85 11.58
C LEU A 267 -0.35 8.89 11.99
N GLN A 268 0.82 8.93 11.34
CA GLN A 268 1.95 8.05 11.66
C GLN A 268 2.41 8.19 13.11
N SER A 269 2.42 9.41 13.64
CA SER A 269 2.85 9.65 15.03
C SER A 269 1.98 8.93 16.06
N HIS A 270 0.71 8.65 15.73
CA HIS A 270 -0.23 7.91 16.57
C HIS A 270 -0.39 6.44 16.17
N LEU A 271 0.02 6.06 14.96
CA LEU A 271 -0.14 4.69 14.45
C LEU A 271 1.06 3.81 14.77
N THR A 272 2.25 4.20 14.32
CA THR A 272 3.47 3.38 14.38
C THR A 272 4.67 4.11 14.95
N SER A 273 4.60 5.44 15.10
CA SER A 273 5.76 6.29 15.40
C SER A 273 6.87 6.13 14.32
N ASN A 274 8.15 6.21 14.69
CA ASN A 274 9.27 6.07 13.75
C ASN A 274 9.47 4.62 13.28
N VAL A 275 9.99 4.48 12.06
CA VAL A 275 10.47 3.21 11.52
C VAL A 275 11.73 2.76 12.27
N ASN A 276 12.04 1.47 12.24
CA ASN A 276 13.23 0.90 12.85
C ASN A 276 14.51 1.66 12.40
N ASN A 277 15.25 2.20 13.38
CA ASN A 277 16.40 3.06 13.10
C ASN A 277 17.55 2.33 12.40
N VAL A 278 17.78 1.06 12.71
CA VAL A 278 18.82 0.24 12.06
C VAL A 278 18.49 0.09 10.58
N ALA A 279 17.23 -0.22 10.28
CA ALA A 279 16.79 -0.35 8.90
C ALA A 279 16.88 0.98 8.13
N GLN A 280 16.53 2.11 8.77
CA GLN A 280 16.67 3.44 8.15
C GLN A 280 18.13 3.82 7.89
N LYS A 281 19.05 3.56 8.82
CA LYS A 281 20.48 3.85 8.67
C LYS A 281 21.14 2.97 7.60
N ALA A 282 20.68 1.74 7.44
CA ALA A 282 21.14 0.84 6.39
C ALA A 282 20.75 1.37 4.99
N ASP A 283 19.59 2.02 4.89
CA ASP A 283 19.09 2.60 3.64
C ASP A 283 19.75 3.94 3.30
N ASP A 284 20.03 4.79 4.29
CA ASP A 284 20.62 6.13 4.11
C ASP A 284 21.95 6.10 3.32
N ARG A 285 22.88 5.23 3.68
CA ARG A 285 24.17 5.08 2.96
C ARG A 285 24.02 4.73 1.49
N ARG A 286 22.88 4.24 1.09
CA ARG A 286 22.57 3.84 -0.27
C ARG A 286 21.94 4.94 -1.09
N ALA A 287 21.07 5.73 -0.52
CA ALA A 287 20.48 6.86 -1.20
C ALA A 287 21.55 7.88 -1.64
N GLN A 288 22.69 7.90 -0.92
CA GLN A 288 23.89 8.70 -1.24
C GLN A 288 24.78 8.11 -2.35
N ARG A 289 24.66 6.81 -2.69
CA ARG A 289 25.40 6.22 -3.80
C ARG A 289 24.61 6.36 -5.09
N PRO A 290 25.24 6.83 -6.20
CA PRO A 290 24.61 6.77 -7.50
C PRO A 290 24.15 5.35 -7.75
N ALA A 291 22.88 5.16 -8.09
CA ALA A 291 22.41 3.87 -8.56
C ALA A 291 23.25 3.55 -9.80
N ASP A 292 24.20 2.61 -9.66
CA ASP A 292 24.88 2.01 -10.80
C ASP A 292 23.77 1.29 -11.57
N ARG A 293 23.19 2.00 -12.55
CA ARG A 293 22.09 1.51 -13.39
C ARG A 293 22.61 0.23 -14.05
N GLY A 294 22.30 -0.92 -13.51
CA GLY A 294 22.71 -2.21 -14.04
C GLY A 294 23.52 -3.11 -13.13
N ARG A 295 23.89 -2.72 -11.89
CA ARG A 295 24.63 -3.61 -10.96
C ARG A 295 23.89 -4.03 -9.70
N ALA A 296 22.67 -3.54 -9.45
CA ALA A 296 21.86 -4.04 -8.33
C ALA A 296 21.33 -5.46 -8.60
N VAL A 297 21.15 -5.82 -9.85
CA VAL A 297 20.86 -7.19 -10.32
C VAL A 297 22.14 -7.72 -10.97
N PRO A 298 22.69 -8.86 -10.55
CA PRO A 298 23.88 -9.45 -11.20
C PRO A 298 23.66 -9.57 -12.70
N ARG A 299 24.67 -9.15 -13.51
CA ARG A 299 24.68 -9.44 -14.94
C ARG A 299 24.64 -10.97 -15.10
N GLY A 300 23.52 -11.55 -15.46
CA GLY A 300 23.35 -13.00 -15.59
C GLY A 300 21.95 -13.49 -15.29
N VAL A 301 21.07 -12.65 -14.72
CA VAL A 301 19.65 -12.99 -14.63
C VAL A 301 19.07 -12.79 -16.02
N ARG A 302 18.88 -13.90 -16.74
CA ARG A 302 18.04 -13.87 -17.94
C ARG A 302 16.64 -13.52 -17.47
N PRO A 303 15.95 -12.55 -18.13
CA PRO A 303 14.54 -12.34 -17.89
C PRO A 303 13.81 -13.68 -18.02
N PRO A 304 12.75 -13.92 -17.26
CA PRO A 304 11.89 -15.07 -17.53
C PRO A 304 11.50 -15.01 -19.01
N PRO A 305 11.46 -16.16 -19.71
CA PRO A 305 11.10 -16.17 -21.12
C PRO A 305 9.75 -15.47 -21.27
N SER A 306 9.66 -14.54 -22.23
CA SER A 306 8.40 -13.92 -22.61
C SER A 306 7.34 -15.02 -22.82
N ALA A 307 6.08 -14.72 -22.53
CA ALA A 307 4.98 -15.71 -22.64
C ALA A 307 4.96 -16.42 -24.01
N ASP A 308 5.49 -15.80 -25.06
CA ASP A 308 5.63 -16.34 -26.41
C ASP A 308 6.69 -17.46 -26.53
N ARG A 309 7.60 -17.60 -25.56
CA ARG A 309 8.61 -18.67 -25.55
C ARG A 309 8.24 -19.90 -24.73
N VAL A 310 7.14 -19.88 -24.00
CA VAL A 310 6.65 -21.06 -23.24
C VAL A 310 6.15 -22.18 -24.18
N GLY A 311 5.96 -21.90 -25.47
CA GLY A 311 5.56 -22.88 -26.49
C GLY A 311 6.69 -23.72 -27.11
N ALA A 312 7.96 -23.36 -26.87
CA ALA A 312 9.09 -24.05 -27.48
C ALA A 312 9.97 -24.76 -26.43
N VAL A 313 9.41 -25.71 -25.72
CA VAL A 313 10.21 -26.77 -25.09
C VAL A 313 10.62 -27.73 -26.23
N GLU A 314 11.83 -27.55 -26.72
CA GLU A 314 12.42 -28.55 -27.62
C GLU A 314 12.42 -29.91 -26.93
N ASP A 315 11.63 -30.84 -27.49
CA ASP A 315 11.54 -32.25 -27.10
C ASP A 315 12.90 -32.91 -27.39
N ARG A 316 13.81 -32.89 -26.42
CA ARG A 316 15.05 -33.64 -26.47
C ARG A 316 14.75 -35.11 -26.25
N ARG A 317 14.16 -35.78 -27.24
CA ARG A 317 14.11 -37.27 -27.30
C ARG A 317 15.42 -37.82 -27.81
N PRO A 318 15.90 -38.95 -27.27
CA PRO A 318 17.04 -39.66 -27.84
C PRO A 318 16.69 -40.07 -29.26
N ARG A 319 17.61 -39.87 -30.20
CA ARG A 319 17.48 -40.33 -31.59
C ARG A 319 17.31 -41.85 -31.59
N GLY A 320 16.16 -42.33 -32.04
CA GLY A 320 15.96 -43.80 -32.26
C GLY A 320 14.55 -44.36 -32.05
N ALA A 321 13.52 -43.54 -31.79
CA ALA A 321 12.15 -44.07 -31.68
C ALA A 321 11.27 -43.55 -32.84
N GLU A 322 10.69 -44.48 -33.59
CA GLU A 322 9.71 -44.21 -34.67
C GLU A 322 8.47 -43.46 -34.13
N PRO A 323 7.87 -42.54 -34.89
CA PRO A 323 6.74 -41.73 -34.42
C PRO A 323 5.44 -42.55 -34.51
N ALA A 324 4.93 -42.99 -33.36
CA ALA A 324 3.54 -43.41 -33.27
C ALA A 324 2.61 -42.19 -33.45
N ARG A 325 1.90 -42.13 -34.56
CA ARG A 325 0.83 -41.15 -34.82
C ARG A 325 -0.29 -41.31 -33.79
N ARG A 326 -0.28 -40.56 -32.72
CA ARG A 326 -1.46 -40.34 -31.89
C ARG A 326 -2.09 -38.98 -32.26
N VAL A 327 -3.20 -39.06 -32.99
CA VAL A 327 -4.10 -37.95 -33.18
C VAL A 327 -4.75 -37.64 -31.83
N LEU A 328 -4.31 -36.58 -31.20
CA LEU A 328 -5.00 -36.04 -30.01
C LEU A 328 -6.30 -35.37 -30.49
N ARG A 329 -7.43 -36.08 -30.43
CA ARG A 329 -8.75 -35.46 -30.53
C ARG A 329 -8.99 -34.73 -29.22
N VAL A 330 -8.92 -33.41 -29.24
CA VAL A 330 -9.43 -32.56 -28.16
C VAL A 330 -10.96 -32.68 -28.16
N PRO A 331 -11.59 -33.16 -27.08
CA PRO A 331 -13.05 -33.16 -27.02
C PRO A 331 -13.52 -31.72 -26.99
N ARG A 332 -14.31 -31.32 -27.97
CA ARG A 332 -15.10 -30.08 -27.88
C ARG A 332 -16.02 -30.22 -26.67
N ARG A 333 -15.80 -29.43 -25.65
CA ARG A 333 -16.75 -29.29 -24.54
C ARG A 333 -18.06 -28.77 -25.12
N ALA A 334 -19.08 -29.59 -25.04
CA ALA A 334 -20.46 -29.15 -25.22
C ALA A 334 -20.74 -28.04 -24.20
N GLY A 335 -21.35 -26.94 -24.65
CA GLY A 335 -21.78 -25.85 -23.76
C GLY A 335 -22.75 -26.38 -22.71
N PRO A 336 -22.86 -25.70 -21.56
CA PRO A 336 -23.76 -26.14 -20.51
C PRO A 336 -25.19 -26.16 -21.01
N ALA A 337 -25.82 -27.34 -20.94
CA ALA A 337 -27.24 -27.51 -21.19
C ALA A 337 -28.01 -26.60 -20.20
N ARG A 338 -28.92 -25.78 -20.72
CA ARG A 338 -29.83 -24.99 -19.88
C ARG A 338 -30.70 -25.98 -19.09
N PRO A 339 -30.81 -25.87 -17.77
CA PRO A 339 -31.75 -26.70 -17.03
C PRO A 339 -33.16 -26.24 -17.40
N HIS A 340 -33.98 -27.18 -17.89
CA HIS A 340 -35.40 -27.00 -18.01
C HIS A 340 -36.01 -26.97 -16.60
N LEU A 341 -36.35 -25.77 -16.14
CA LEU A 341 -37.14 -25.57 -14.93
C LEU A 341 -38.55 -26.11 -15.16
N GLY A 342 -38.85 -27.22 -14.49
CA GLY A 342 -40.19 -27.80 -14.51
C GLY A 342 -41.21 -26.85 -13.85
N ARG A 343 -42.48 -26.90 -14.34
CA ARG A 343 -43.59 -26.03 -13.93
C ARG A 343 -43.90 -26.03 -12.41
N ARG A 344 -43.24 -26.88 -11.58
CA ARG A 344 -43.47 -26.95 -10.13
C ARG A 344 -42.67 -25.97 -9.31
N ASP A 345 -41.60 -25.39 -9.88
CA ASP A 345 -40.73 -24.48 -9.13
C ASP A 345 -41.18 -23.00 -9.22
N ALA A 346 -42.10 -22.68 -10.14
CA ALA A 346 -42.64 -21.33 -10.31
C ALA A 346 -43.57 -20.91 -9.15
N ASP A 347 -44.25 -21.88 -8.49
CA ASP A 347 -45.20 -21.56 -7.41
C ASP A 347 -44.53 -21.26 -6.06
N HIS A 348 -43.30 -21.68 -5.87
CA HIS A 348 -42.57 -21.41 -4.60
C HIS A 348 -41.99 -19.99 -4.55
N ILE A 349 -41.65 -19.40 -5.71
CA ILE A 349 -41.10 -18.04 -5.78
C ILE A 349 -42.22 -16.98 -5.64
N ALA A 350 -43.44 -17.31 -6.03
CA ALA A 350 -44.58 -16.39 -5.93
C ALA A 350 -45.08 -16.17 -4.48
N ARG A 351 -44.79 -17.09 -3.54
CA ARG A 351 -45.22 -16.97 -2.15
C ARG A 351 -44.34 -16.15 -1.23
N ALA A 352 -43.12 -15.79 -1.67
CA ALA A 352 -42.17 -14.99 -0.88
C ALA A 352 -42.32 -13.46 -1.02
N ARG A 353 -43.31 -12.99 -1.83
CA ARG A 353 -43.59 -11.55 -2.01
C ARG A 353 -44.98 -11.21 -1.45
N ARG A 354 -45.20 -11.29 -0.14
CA ARG A 354 -46.29 -10.56 0.50
C ARG A 354 -45.70 -9.43 1.34
N PRO A 355 -46.16 -8.17 1.16
CA PRO A 355 -45.72 -7.04 1.94
C PRO A 355 -46.25 -7.16 3.37
N HIS A 356 -45.36 -6.94 4.36
CA HIS A 356 -45.76 -6.82 5.75
C HIS A 356 -46.73 -5.63 5.94
N PRO A 357 -47.79 -5.76 6.74
CA PRO A 357 -48.70 -4.65 7.03
C PRO A 357 -47.97 -3.60 7.87
N ARG A 358 -48.21 -2.33 7.53
CA ARG A 358 -47.74 -1.16 8.27
C ARG A 358 -48.39 -1.15 9.64
N PRO A 359 -47.69 -0.90 10.76
CA PRO A 359 -48.32 -0.72 12.06
C PRO A 359 -49.09 0.61 12.08
N GLY A 360 -50.33 0.50 12.55
CA GLY A 360 -51.29 1.60 12.67
C GLY A 360 -50.81 2.68 13.64
N ARG A 361 -51.23 3.92 13.35
CA ARG A 361 -51.06 5.09 14.20
C ARG A 361 -51.86 4.88 15.51
N GLY A 362 -51.15 4.56 16.60
CA GLY A 362 -51.68 4.60 17.95
C GLY A 362 -51.56 6.02 18.53
N ARG A 363 -52.69 6.57 18.90
CA ARG A 363 -52.83 7.89 19.57
C ARG A 363 -52.15 7.89 20.94
N GLY A 364 -51.55 9.01 21.26
CA GLY A 364 -50.70 9.24 22.40
C GLY A 364 -51.32 9.09 23.79
N ARG A 365 -50.48 8.76 24.73
CA ARG A 365 -50.61 9.12 26.14
C ARG A 365 -49.29 9.78 26.60
N PRO A 366 -49.37 10.80 27.48
CA PRO A 366 -48.19 11.60 27.86
C PRO A 366 -47.33 10.80 28.85
N ARG A 367 -46.04 10.68 28.55
CA ARG A 367 -45.05 10.14 29.51
C ARG A 367 -44.67 11.22 30.51
N ARG A 368 -44.83 10.90 31.78
CA ARG A 368 -44.38 11.65 32.96
C ARG A 368 -42.91 11.98 32.88
N GLY A 369 -42.56 13.22 33.21
CA GLY A 369 -41.22 13.73 33.19
C GLY A 369 -40.25 12.99 34.12
N LEU A 370 -39.08 12.64 33.58
CA LEU A 370 -37.92 12.27 34.36
C LEU A 370 -37.32 13.55 34.94
N ARG A 371 -37.28 13.65 36.27
CA ARG A 371 -36.57 14.73 36.99
C ARG A 371 -35.06 14.64 36.72
N PRO A 372 -34.35 15.77 36.51
CA PRO A 372 -32.93 15.77 36.45
C PRO A 372 -32.30 15.44 37.81
N VAL A 373 -31.39 14.51 37.86
CA VAL A 373 -30.55 14.23 39.02
C VAL A 373 -29.59 15.42 39.21
N ARG A 374 -29.81 16.13 40.33
CA ARG A 374 -28.87 17.17 40.80
C ARG A 374 -27.66 16.47 41.44
N LEU A 375 -26.47 16.69 40.86
CA LEU A 375 -25.21 16.41 41.52
C LEU A 375 -24.87 17.50 42.53
N PRO A 376 -24.27 17.18 43.69
CA PRO A 376 -23.94 18.17 44.72
C PRO A 376 -22.75 19.05 44.28
N PRO A 377 -22.73 20.31 44.72
CA PRO A 377 -21.68 21.28 44.33
C PRO A 377 -20.50 21.23 45.33
N HIS A 378 -19.63 20.30 45.19
CA HIS A 378 -18.32 20.35 45.85
C HIS A 378 -17.26 19.83 44.90
N VAL A 379 -16.40 20.72 44.57
CA VAL A 379 -15.05 20.65 44.02
C VAL A 379 -14.94 21.56 42.80
N VAL A 380 -14.23 22.58 42.97
CA VAL A 380 -13.02 23.19 42.53
C VAL A 380 -13.16 24.72 42.53
N ARG A 381 -12.75 25.32 43.63
CA ARG A 381 -12.21 26.68 43.60
C ARG A 381 -10.68 26.56 43.58
N ALA A 382 -10.10 26.50 42.39
CA ALA A 382 -8.69 26.80 42.22
C ALA A 382 -8.51 28.34 42.25
N ARG A 383 -7.95 28.84 43.33
CA ARG A 383 -7.56 30.25 43.45
C ARG A 383 -6.41 30.52 42.49
N ARG A 384 -6.64 31.41 41.51
CA ARG A 384 -5.56 32.04 40.75
C ARG A 384 -4.77 32.94 41.71
N ARG A 385 -3.47 32.63 41.88
CA ARG A 385 -2.51 33.62 42.44
C ARG A 385 -1.80 34.30 41.26
N PRO A 386 -1.53 35.60 41.34
CA PRO A 386 -0.80 36.31 40.31
C PRO A 386 0.69 35.95 40.32
N ALA A 387 1.31 35.91 39.15
CA ALA A 387 2.73 35.65 38.95
C ALA A 387 3.58 36.81 39.49
N PRO A 388 4.68 36.57 40.21
CA PRO A 388 5.66 37.59 40.50
C PRO A 388 6.59 37.83 39.31
N ARG A 389 6.81 39.10 39.00
CA ARG A 389 7.78 39.58 38.02
C ARG A 389 9.22 39.37 38.52
N GLY A 390 10.05 38.77 37.67
CA GLY A 390 11.46 39.05 37.50
C GLY A 390 12.41 38.71 38.63
N ARG A 391 13.24 37.69 38.39
CA ARG A 391 14.70 37.73 38.61
C ARG A 391 15.31 36.48 38.01
N ALA A 392 16.38 36.66 37.24
CA ALA A 392 17.21 35.60 36.66
C ALA A 392 17.82 34.75 37.77
N ALA A 393 17.72 33.43 37.66
CA ALA A 393 18.41 32.48 38.53
C ALA A 393 19.78 32.09 37.94
N PRO A 394 20.82 31.97 38.73
CA PRO A 394 22.18 31.67 38.24
C PRO A 394 22.36 30.21 37.92
N ALA A 395 23.25 29.95 36.98
CA ALA A 395 23.61 28.67 36.34
C ALA A 395 24.29 27.62 37.22
N ALA A 396 23.94 27.49 38.48
CA ALA A 396 24.64 26.59 39.43
C ALA A 396 23.88 25.34 39.88
N ALA A 397 22.65 25.12 39.35
CA ALA A 397 21.79 24.00 39.79
C ALA A 397 21.89 22.74 38.90
N VAL A 398 22.58 22.77 37.77
CA VAL A 398 22.64 21.63 36.81
C VAL A 398 23.82 20.66 37.11
N LEU A 399 24.73 21.03 38.01
CA LEU A 399 25.95 20.26 38.29
C LEU A 399 25.87 19.31 39.48
N ARG A 400 24.72 19.10 40.10
CA ARG A 400 24.58 18.19 41.26
C ARG A 400 23.91 16.83 41.00
N LEU A 401 23.44 16.56 39.81
CA LEU A 401 22.80 15.28 39.47
C LEU A 401 23.75 14.26 38.79
N THR A 402 24.95 14.63 38.46
CA THR A 402 25.94 13.76 37.81
C THR A 402 26.91 13.05 38.74
N ARG A 403 26.78 13.19 40.08
CA ARG A 403 27.70 12.53 41.06
C ARG A 403 27.10 11.42 41.89
N LEU A 404 25.86 10.97 41.59
CA LEU A 404 25.21 9.91 42.42
C LEU A 404 25.15 8.54 41.75
N VAL A 405 25.78 8.32 40.61
CA VAL A 405 25.80 7.01 39.90
C VAL A 405 27.21 6.39 39.84
N ALA A 406 28.20 6.99 40.48
CA ALA A 406 29.58 6.48 40.45
C ALA A 406 30.07 5.89 41.78
N SER A 407 29.17 5.47 42.68
CA SER A 407 29.56 4.82 43.94
C SER A 407 28.60 3.70 44.29
N THR A 408 28.62 2.62 43.55
CA THR A 408 28.32 1.26 44.04
C THR A 408 28.99 0.29 43.05
N ARG A 409 30.18 -0.09 43.43
CA ARG A 409 30.72 -1.41 43.18
C ARG A 409 30.93 -2.05 44.53
#